data_acd55af42f7f23ee9f3b04a13ca7539d
#
_entry.id   acd55af42f7f23ee9f3b04a13ca7539d
#
_cell.length_a   1.000
_cell.length_b   1.000
_cell.length_c   1.000
_cell.angle_alpha   90.00
_cell.angle_beta   90.00
_cell.angle_gamma   90.00
#
_symmetry.space_group_name_H-M   'P 1'
#
loop_
_entity.id
_entity.type
_entity.pdbx_description
1 polymer ?
#
loop_
_entity_poly.entity_id
_entity_poly.type
_entity_poly.pdbx_seq_one_letter_code
_entity_poly.pdbx_strand_id
1 'polypeptide(L)'
;MSNTEVEELQPAPDFTLPAIGSDDVVKDGQVQLSALRGHTTVLYFYPKDDTPGCTAEACSFRDADHEMQKRGVVVLGVSADDIASHQKFAEKYGLSFPLLADTDTTISQLYGVWKEKNYAGKTYMGVNRETFLIDKDGIVRKVWPKVKAAEHAQEVLETIESLGL
;
A
#
# COMPACT_ATOMS: atom_id res chain seq x y z
N MET A 1 22.25 7.56 12.27
CA MET A 1 21.10 6.66 12.44
C MET A 1 20.03 7.02 11.44
N SER A 2 19.59 6.02 10.75
CA SER A 2 18.50 6.20 9.80
C SER A 2 17.16 6.22 10.54
N ASN A 3 16.32 7.22 10.23
CA ASN A 3 14.96 7.31 10.75
C ASN A 3 13.95 7.04 9.65
N THR A 4 14.35 6.17 8.68
CA THR A 4 13.51 5.87 7.53
C THR A 4 12.43 4.83 7.84
N GLU A 5 12.55 4.13 8.98
CA GLU A 5 11.54 3.15 9.34
C GLU A 5 10.37 3.81 10.07
N VAL A 6 9.17 3.43 9.66
CA VAL A 6 7.93 3.91 10.25
C VAL A 6 7.53 2.96 11.39
N GLU A 7 7.24 3.50 12.54
CA GLU A 7 6.95 2.73 13.74
C GLU A 7 5.48 2.80 14.11
N GLU A 8 5.00 1.76 14.76
CA GLU A 8 3.65 1.73 15.34
C GLU A 8 3.51 2.80 16.41
N LEU A 9 2.31 3.36 16.50
CA LEU A 9 1.91 4.43 17.41
C LEU A 9 2.58 5.78 17.13
N GLN A 10 3.19 5.92 15.96
CA GLN A 10 3.74 7.19 15.50
C GLN A 10 2.97 7.69 14.27
N PRO A 11 2.98 9.00 13.99
CA PRO A 11 2.34 9.51 12.78
C PRO A 11 2.96 8.91 11.52
N ALA A 12 2.11 8.54 10.57
CA ALA A 12 2.57 8.12 9.26
C ALA A 12 3.10 9.35 8.49
N PRO A 13 4.30 9.27 7.90
CA PRO A 13 4.81 10.38 7.09
C PRO A 13 3.87 10.71 5.94
N ASP A 14 3.56 12.00 5.77
CA ASP A 14 2.70 12.45 4.68
C ASP A 14 3.44 12.39 3.34
N PHE A 15 2.68 12.24 2.28
CA PHE A 15 3.22 12.24 0.91
C PHE A 15 2.12 12.54 -0.08
N THR A 16 2.53 12.90 -1.29
CA THR A 16 1.65 13.03 -2.45
C THR A 16 2.28 12.25 -3.60
N LEU A 17 1.54 11.34 -4.20
CA LEU A 17 2.01 10.51 -5.32
C LEU A 17 1.00 10.52 -6.46
N PRO A 18 1.48 10.44 -7.70
CA PRO A 18 0.60 10.17 -8.84
C PRO A 18 -0.14 8.86 -8.63
N ALA A 19 -1.39 8.79 -9.05
CA ALA A 19 -2.23 7.64 -8.80
C ALA A 19 -3.28 7.45 -9.87
N ILE A 20 -3.75 6.20 -10.00
CA ILE A 20 -4.97 5.88 -10.73
C ILE A 20 -5.98 5.31 -9.76
N GLY A 21 -7.25 5.49 -10.04
CA GLY A 21 -8.34 4.97 -9.21
C GLY A 21 -9.56 5.86 -9.27
N SER A 22 -10.51 5.61 -8.37
CA SER A 22 -11.78 6.33 -8.36
C SER A 22 -11.64 7.75 -7.82
N ASP A 23 -12.50 8.65 -8.30
CA ASP A 23 -12.45 10.09 -8.01
C ASP A 23 -12.71 10.45 -6.54
N ASP A 24 -13.27 9.53 -5.75
CA ASP A 24 -13.50 9.77 -4.33
C ASP A 24 -12.21 9.74 -3.51
N VAL A 25 -11.16 9.10 -4.01
CA VAL A 25 -9.86 9.04 -3.35
C VAL A 25 -8.78 9.76 -4.16
N VAL A 26 -8.77 9.56 -5.49
CA VAL A 26 -7.77 10.17 -6.38
C VAL A 26 -8.26 11.54 -6.82
N LYS A 27 -7.50 12.59 -6.49
CA LYS A 27 -7.83 13.98 -6.84
C LYS A 27 -6.74 14.54 -7.74
N ASP A 28 -7.13 15.05 -8.90
CA ASP A 28 -6.20 15.63 -9.90
C ASP A 28 -5.08 14.63 -10.29
N GLY A 29 -5.42 13.33 -10.36
CA GLY A 29 -4.45 12.29 -10.70
C GLY A 29 -3.44 11.98 -9.61
N GLN A 30 -3.72 12.36 -8.36
CA GLN A 30 -2.81 12.17 -7.23
C GLN A 30 -3.56 11.74 -5.98
N VAL A 31 -2.82 11.14 -5.04
CA VAL A 31 -3.30 10.88 -3.69
C VAL A 31 -2.33 11.53 -2.71
N GLN A 32 -2.86 12.35 -1.81
CA GLN A 32 -2.14 12.89 -0.67
C GLN A 32 -2.61 12.15 0.58
N LEU A 33 -1.69 11.53 1.31
CA LEU A 33 -2.06 10.70 2.46
C LEU A 33 -2.84 11.48 3.51
N SER A 34 -2.39 12.70 3.84
CA SER A 34 -3.05 13.51 4.87
C SER A 34 -4.48 13.94 4.50
N ALA A 35 -4.81 13.92 3.22
CA ALA A 35 -6.18 14.22 2.77
C ALA A 35 -7.16 13.09 3.11
N LEU A 36 -6.66 11.92 3.51
CA LEU A 36 -7.48 10.76 3.88
C LEU A 36 -7.77 10.71 5.37
N ARG A 37 -7.40 11.72 6.15
CA ARG A 37 -7.76 11.80 7.56
C ARG A 37 -9.26 11.73 7.73
N GLY A 38 -9.70 11.02 8.74
CA GLY A 38 -11.11 10.67 8.91
C GLY A 38 -11.42 9.26 8.42
N HIS A 39 -10.50 8.65 7.67
CA HIS A 39 -10.62 7.27 7.17
C HIS A 39 -9.43 6.44 7.63
N THR A 40 -9.70 5.19 8.01
CA THR A 40 -8.65 4.20 8.22
C THR A 40 -8.07 3.86 6.84
N THR A 41 -6.75 3.83 6.72
CA THR A 41 -6.06 3.56 5.45
C THR A 41 -5.17 2.34 5.57
N VAL A 42 -5.27 1.44 4.60
CA VAL A 42 -4.35 0.32 4.41
C VAL A 42 -3.39 0.73 3.30
N LEU A 43 -2.14 0.98 3.67
CA LEU A 43 -1.11 1.39 2.73
C LEU A 43 -0.15 0.22 2.54
N TYR A 44 -0.19 -0.42 1.38
CA TYR A 44 0.69 -1.56 1.14
C TYR A 44 1.66 -1.29 0.00
N PHE A 45 2.92 -1.63 0.25
CA PHE A 45 4.00 -1.51 -0.74
C PHE A 45 4.28 -2.89 -1.33
N TYR A 46 4.47 -2.96 -2.64
CA TYR A 46 4.74 -4.21 -3.33
C TYR A 46 5.81 -4.03 -4.40
N PRO A 47 6.54 -5.11 -4.75
CA PRO A 47 7.71 -4.98 -5.64
C PRO A 47 7.42 -4.57 -7.08
N LYS A 48 6.39 -5.15 -7.71
CA LYS A 48 6.19 -4.91 -9.14
C LYS A 48 4.83 -5.38 -9.63
N ASP A 49 4.18 -4.55 -10.47
CA ASP A 49 2.92 -4.89 -11.10
C ASP A 49 2.99 -6.20 -11.88
N ASP A 50 1.90 -6.95 -11.85
CA ASP A 50 1.68 -8.14 -12.67
C ASP A 50 2.73 -9.24 -12.50
N THR A 51 3.29 -9.35 -11.30
CA THR A 51 4.10 -10.50 -10.90
C THR A 51 3.23 -11.43 -10.04
N PRO A 52 3.56 -12.74 -9.93
CA PRO A 52 2.65 -13.70 -9.26
C PRO A 52 2.26 -13.31 -7.84
N GLY A 53 3.22 -12.96 -7.00
CA GLY A 53 2.94 -12.58 -5.61
C GLY A 53 2.17 -11.28 -5.50
N CYS A 54 2.55 -10.28 -6.30
CA CYS A 54 1.87 -8.98 -6.28
C CYS A 54 0.45 -9.08 -6.83
N THR A 55 0.23 -9.92 -7.83
CA THR A 55 -1.10 -10.20 -8.36
C THR A 55 -1.98 -10.90 -7.33
N ALA A 56 -1.45 -11.89 -6.62
CA ALA A 56 -2.18 -12.59 -5.57
C ALA A 56 -2.59 -11.63 -4.45
N GLU A 57 -1.69 -10.76 -4.03
CA GLU A 57 -1.98 -9.74 -3.00
C GLU A 57 -3.04 -8.74 -3.48
N ALA A 58 -2.88 -8.20 -4.68
CA ALA A 58 -3.83 -7.24 -5.23
C ALA A 58 -5.22 -7.84 -5.39
N CYS A 59 -5.32 -9.07 -5.86
CA CYS A 59 -6.61 -9.75 -5.99
C CYS A 59 -7.24 -10.05 -4.63
N SER A 60 -6.42 -10.37 -3.63
CA SER A 60 -6.89 -10.56 -2.26
C SER A 60 -7.51 -9.27 -1.71
N PHE A 61 -6.84 -8.13 -1.90
CA PHE A 61 -7.40 -6.84 -1.49
C PHE A 61 -8.62 -6.45 -2.32
N ARG A 62 -8.62 -6.73 -3.63
CA ARG A 62 -9.79 -6.49 -4.47
C ARG A 62 -11.02 -7.23 -3.93
N ASP A 63 -10.86 -8.50 -3.59
CA ASP A 63 -11.96 -9.32 -3.11
C ASP A 63 -12.46 -8.86 -1.74
N ALA A 64 -11.58 -8.27 -0.92
CA ALA A 64 -11.93 -7.73 0.39
C ALA A 64 -12.38 -6.27 0.35
N ASP A 65 -12.22 -5.58 -0.77
CA ASP A 65 -12.40 -4.12 -0.84
C ASP A 65 -13.83 -3.69 -0.56
N HIS A 66 -14.82 -4.47 -0.97
CA HIS A 66 -16.20 -4.17 -0.67
C HIS A 66 -16.44 -4.09 0.86
N GLU A 67 -15.90 -5.05 1.60
CA GLU A 67 -15.98 -5.08 3.07
C GLU A 67 -15.18 -3.91 3.67
N MET A 68 -14.01 -3.61 3.11
CA MET A 68 -13.20 -2.47 3.52
C MET A 68 -13.97 -1.15 3.36
N GLN A 69 -14.57 -0.93 2.19
CA GLN A 69 -15.34 0.28 1.91
C GLN A 69 -16.53 0.44 2.84
N LYS A 70 -17.22 -0.64 3.16
CA LYS A 70 -18.36 -0.62 4.11
C LYS A 70 -17.92 -0.14 5.48
N ARG A 71 -16.67 -0.34 5.85
CA ARG A 71 -16.09 0.11 7.11
C ARG A 71 -15.44 1.49 7.01
N GLY A 72 -15.51 2.14 5.84
CA GLY A 72 -14.84 3.42 5.60
C GLY A 72 -13.33 3.30 5.47
N VAL A 73 -12.82 2.12 5.14
CA VAL A 73 -11.39 1.86 5.01
C VAL A 73 -10.97 2.05 3.56
N VAL A 74 -9.88 2.79 3.35
CA VAL A 74 -9.28 3.04 2.04
C VAL A 74 -8.05 2.16 1.88
N VAL A 75 -7.98 1.41 0.77
CA VAL A 75 -6.80 0.61 0.43
C VAL A 75 -5.99 1.34 -0.62
N LEU A 76 -4.69 1.47 -0.41
CA LEU A 76 -3.75 2.09 -1.36
C LEU A 76 -2.61 1.13 -1.63
N GLY A 77 -2.37 0.79 -2.90
CA GLY A 77 -1.20 0.00 -3.31
C GLY A 77 -0.14 0.92 -3.88
N VAL A 78 1.12 0.70 -3.51
CA VAL A 78 2.25 1.53 -3.95
C VAL A 78 3.37 0.65 -4.49
N SER A 79 3.88 0.98 -5.66
CA SER A 79 5.11 0.39 -6.20
C SER A 79 5.89 1.44 -6.99
N ALA A 80 7.07 1.06 -7.45
CA ALA A 80 7.91 1.93 -8.29
C ALA A 80 7.51 1.92 -9.77
N ASP A 81 6.46 1.20 -10.12
CA ASP A 81 5.93 1.18 -11.48
C ASP A 81 5.26 2.52 -11.82
N ASP A 82 5.19 2.84 -13.10
CA ASP A 82 4.58 4.10 -13.55
C ASP A 82 3.05 3.97 -13.71
N ILE A 83 2.41 5.10 -14.00
CA ILE A 83 0.96 5.17 -14.16
C ILE A 83 0.44 4.25 -15.28
N ALA A 84 1.16 4.19 -16.40
CA ALA A 84 0.75 3.33 -17.52
C ALA A 84 0.75 1.85 -17.11
N SER A 85 1.75 1.41 -16.36
CA SER A 85 1.83 0.06 -15.82
C SER A 85 0.67 -0.21 -14.85
N HIS A 86 0.42 0.74 -13.94
CA HIS A 86 -0.68 0.62 -12.98
C HIS A 86 -2.05 0.53 -13.66
N GLN A 87 -2.27 1.30 -14.72
CA GLN A 87 -3.53 1.23 -15.47
C GLN A 87 -3.74 -0.15 -16.08
N LYS A 88 -2.72 -0.71 -16.69
CA LYS A 88 -2.78 -2.07 -17.27
C LYS A 88 -3.06 -3.11 -16.20
N PHE A 89 -2.37 -3.02 -15.08
CA PHE A 89 -2.53 -3.95 -13.96
C PHE A 89 -3.95 -3.88 -13.39
N ALA A 90 -4.43 -2.68 -13.12
CA ALA A 90 -5.78 -2.48 -12.59
C ALA A 90 -6.87 -2.99 -13.54
N GLU A 91 -6.73 -2.71 -14.84
CA GLU A 91 -7.69 -3.17 -15.85
C GLU A 91 -7.69 -4.69 -15.98
N LYS A 92 -6.49 -5.29 -16.02
CA LYS A 92 -6.34 -6.73 -16.21
C LYS A 92 -7.01 -7.54 -15.10
N TYR A 93 -6.93 -7.06 -13.86
CA TYR A 93 -7.44 -7.81 -12.70
C TYR A 93 -8.66 -7.16 -12.03
N GLY A 94 -9.19 -6.08 -12.60
CA GLY A 94 -10.38 -5.42 -12.06
C GLY A 94 -10.15 -4.86 -10.66
N LEU A 95 -9.01 -4.22 -10.43
CA LEU A 95 -8.68 -3.67 -9.10
C LEU A 95 -9.53 -2.43 -8.82
N SER A 96 -10.17 -2.41 -7.66
CA SER A 96 -11.15 -1.39 -7.26
C SER A 96 -10.58 -0.30 -6.37
N PHE A 97 -9.30 -0.38 -6.04
CA PHE A 97 -8.63 0.58 -5.16
C PHE A 97 -7.50 1.30 -5.91
N PRO A 98 -7.07 2.48 -5.42
CA PRO A 98 -6.01 3.23 -6.09
C PRO A 98 -4.66 2.54 -6.09
N LEU A 99 -3.92 2.71 -7.18
CA LEU A 99 -2.51 2.34 -7.28
C LEU A 99 -1.69 3.61 -7.45
N LEU A 100 -0.65 3.74 -6.64
CA LEU A 100 0.19 4.93 -6.54
C LEU A 100 1.57 4.65 -7.14
N ALA A 101 2.07 5.60 -7.91
CA ALA A 101 3.34 5.46 -8.63
C ALA A 101 4.47 6.20 -7.91
N ASP A 102 5.35 5.46 -7.24
CA ASP A 102 6.54 5.98 -6.57
C ASP A 102 7.77 5.71 -7.42
N THR A 103 7.80 6.29 -8.63
CA THR A 103 8.78 5.92 -9.66
C THR A 103 10.23 6.23 -9.28
N ASP A 104 10.47 7.26 -8.46
CA ASP A 104 11.81 7.60 -7.97
C ASP A 104 12.14 6.96 -6.62
N THR A 105 11.25 6.13 -6.09
CA THR A 105 11.39 5.40 -4.82
C THR A 105 11.54 6.30 -3.58
N THR A 106 11.26 7.59 -3.70
CA THR A 106 11.39 8.53 -2.58
C THR A 106 10.52 8.12 -1.39
N ILE A 107 9.27 7.77 -1.64
CA ILE A 107 8.33 7.39 -0.58
C ILE A 107 8.64 5.98 -0.04
N SER A 108 9.05 5.07 -0.91
CA SER A 108 9.52 3.75 -0.49
C SER A 108 10.72 3.85 0.46
N GLN A 109 11.62 4.80 0.18
CA GLN A 109 12.75 5.07 1.07
C GLN A 109 12.28 5.71 2.38
N LEU A 110 11.36 6.66 2.32
CA LEU A 110 10.80 7.33 3.49
C LEU A 110 10.15 6.33 4.46
N TYR A 111 9.46 5.34 3.92
CA TYR A 111 8.78 4.32 4.73
C TYR A 111 9.67 3.13 5.11
N GLY A 112 10.94 3.15 4.68
CA GLY A 112 11.89 2.10 5.03
C GLY A 112 11.67 0.77 4.33
N VAL A 113 10.94 0.76 3.21
CA VAL A 113 10.64 -0.48 2.47
C VAL A 113 11.56 -0.68 1.26
N TRP A 114 12.39 0.30 0.92
CA TRP A 114 13.40 0.20 -0.13
C TRP A 114 14.62 -0.47 0.46
N LYS A 115 14.84 -1.74 0.13
CA LYS A 115 15.81 -2.59 0.82
C LYS A 115 16.68 -3.38 -0.14
N GLU A 116 17.85 -3.79 0.35
CA GLU A 116 18.71 -4.71 -0.36
C GLU A 116 18.09 -6.10 -0.37
N LYS A 117 18.02 -6.69 -1.56
CA LYS A 117 17.48 -8.02 -1.79
C LYS A 117 18.51 -8.90 -2.48
N ASN A 118 18.42 -10.22 -2.25
CA ASN A 118 19.27 -11.21 -2.90
C ASN A 118 18.42 -12.14 -3.75
N TYR A 119 18.88 -12.40 -4.99
CA TYR A 119 18.24 -13.36 -5.85
C TYR A 119 19.30 -14.01 -6.72
N ALA A 120 19.37 -15.37 -6.69
CA ALA A 120 20.31 -16.15 -7.51
C ALA A 120 21.76 -15.68 -7.34
N GLY A 121 22.17 -15.34 -6.12
CA GLY A 121 23.53 -14.89 -5.83
C GLY A 121 23.81 -13.44 -6.16
N LYS A 122 22.81 -12.70 -6.65
CA LYS A 122 22.95 -11.27 -6.98
C LYS A 122 22.23 -10.41 -5.95
N THR A 123 22.84 -9.28 -5.63
CA THR A 123 22.28 -8.31 -4.72
C THR A 123 21.72 -7.12 -5.52
N TYR A 124 20.52 -6.67 -5.17
CA TYR A 124 19.90 -5.50 -5.80
C TYR A 124 19.01 -4.77 -4.80
N MET A 125 18.70 -3.52 -5.09
CA MET A 125 17.76 -2.74 -4.28
C MET A 125 16.35 -2.93 -4.84
N GLY A 126 15.38 -3.06 -3.95
CA GLY A 126 14.00 -3.22 -4.36
C GLY A 126 13.02 -2.93 -3.23
N VAL A 127 11.74 -2.85 -3.58
CA VAL A 127 10.67 -2.63 -2.61
C VAL A 127 10.38 -3.95 -1.91
N ASN A 128 10.44 -3.94 -0.58
CA ASN A 128 10.02 -5.06 0.23
C ASN A 128 8.50 -5.02 0.40
N ARG A 129 7.85 -6.18 0.40
CA ARG A 129 6.39 -6.26 0.58
C ARG A 129 6.07 -5.99 2.04
N GLU A 130 5.55 -4.80 2.32
CA GLU A 130 5.20 -4.37 3.67
C GLU A 130 3.88 -3.60 3.63
N THR A 131 3.13 -3.70 4.73
CA THR A 131 1.84 -3.02 4.85
C THR A 131 1.80 -2.22 6.15
N PHE A 132 1.18 -1.05 6.07
CA PHE A 132 0.99 -0.13 7.18
C PHE A 132 -0.50 0.15 7.34
N LEU A 133 -1.04 -0.12 8.53
CA LEU A 133 -2.42 0.20 8.86
C LEU A 133 -2.41 1.54 9.60
N ILE A 134 -3.07 2.54 9.03
CA ILE A 134 -3.06 3.92 9.51
C ILE A 134 -4.50 4.27 9.92
N ASP A 135 -4.67 4.78 11.14
CA ASP A 135 -6.00 5.13 11.63
C ASP A 135 -6.47 6.49 11.08
N LYS A 136 -7.69 6.86 11.43
CA LYS A 136 -8.32 8.10 10.96
C LYS A 136 -7.59 9.37 11.40
N ASP A 137 -6.73 9.28 12.41
CA ASP A 137 -5.93 10.40 12.90
C ASP A 137 -4.53 10.44 12.29
N GLY A 138 -4.24 9.52 11.36
CA GLY A 138 -2.96 9.44 10.69
C GLY A 138 -1.87 8.73 11.46
N ILE A 139 -2.25 7.96 12.48
CA ILE A 139 -1.31 7.22 13.33
C ILE A 139 -1.19 5.78 12.84
N VAL A 140 0.05 5.28 12.75
CA VAL A 140 0.31 3.89 12.36
C VAL A 140 -0.10 2.97 13.50
N ARG A 141 -1.02 2.05 13.23
CA ARG A 141 -1.54 1.14 14.24
C ARG A 141 -0.96 -0.26 14.12
N LYS A 142 -0.49 -0.63 12.95
CA LYS A 142 0.10 -1.95 12.72
C LYS A 142 1.03 -1.89 11.51
N VAL A 143 2.16 -2.59 11.61
CA VAL A 143 3.11 -2.78 10.49
C VAL A 143 3.27 -4.27 10.26
N TRP A 144 3.18 -4.68 8.99
CA TRP A 144 3.47 -6.07 8.57
C TRP A 144 4.73 -6.04 7.72
N PRO A 145 5.90 -6.34 8.29
CA PRO A 145 7.16 -6.36 7.53
C PRO A 145 7.34 -7.63 6.71
N LYS A 146 6.50 -8.64 6.96
CA LYS A 146 6.44 -9.89 6.19
C LYS A 146 5.00 -10.20 5.87
N VAL A 147 4.72 -10.45 4.60
CA VAL A 147 3.36 -10.57 4.11
C VAL A 147 3.21 -11.87 3.31
N LYS A 148 2.16 -12.64 3.63
CA LYS A 148 1.71 -13.78 2.81
C LYS A 148 0.67 -13.23 1.84
N ALA A 149 1.07 -13.02 0.60
CA ALA A 149 0.31 -12.25 -0.37
C ALA A 149 -1.16 -12.68 -0.51
N ALA A 150 -1.43 -13.97 -0.65
CA ALA A 150 -2.78 -14.47 -0.91
C ALA A 150 -3.73 -14.37 0.29
N GLU A 151 -3.19 -14.29 1.51
CA GLU A 151 -3.98 -14.30 2.75
C GLU A 151 -4.01 -12.95 3.45
N HIS A 152 -3.25 -12.02 2.95
CA HIS A 152 -2.97 -10.77 3.69
C HIS A 152 -4.19 -9.89 3.90
N ALA A 153 -5.06 -9.74 2.91
CA ALA A 153 -6.22 -8.87 3.04
C ALA A 153 -7.14 -9.33 4.17
N GLN A 154 -7.31 -10.64 4.34
CA GLN A 154 -8.12 -11.18 5.43
C GLN A 154 -7.47 -10.92 6.80
N GLU A 155 -6.16 -11.07 6.88
CA GLU A 155 -5.39 -10.76 8.08
C GLU A 155 -5.56 -9.28 8.47
N VAL A 156 -5.51 -8.38 7.49
CA VAL A 156 -5.70 -6.94 7.71
C VAL A 156 -7.12 -6.66 8.20
N LEU A 157 -8.14 -7.26 7.59
CA LEU A 157 -9.54 -7.10 8.04
C LEU A 157 -9.72 -7.53 9.49
N GLU A 158 -9.16 -8.67 9.85
CA GLU A 158 -9.26 -9.18 11.23
C GLU A 158 -8.57 -8.22 12.22
N THR A 159 -7.45 -7.64 11.82
CA THR A 159 -6.76 -6.65 12.65
C THR A 159 -7.58 -5.38 12.81
N ILE A 160 -8.20 -4.90 11.75
CA ILE A 160 -9.09 -3.73 11.80
C ILE A 160 -10.24 -3.97 12.78
N GLU A 161 -10.87 -5.14 12.71
CA GLU A 161 -11.93 -5.51 13.64
C GLU A 161 -11.44 -5.57 15.09
N SER A 162 -10.29 -6.21 15.30
CA SER A 162 -9.69 -6.37 16.63
C SER A 162 -9.35 -5.03 17.27
N LEU A 163 -8.91 -4.06 16.48
CA LEU A 163 -8.55 -2.73 16.97
C LEU A 163 -9.74 -1.76 17.04
N GLY A 164 -10.91 -2.16 16.55
CA GLY A 164 -12.09 -1.31 16.55
C GLY A 164 -12.01 -0.14 15.57
N LEU A 165 -11.26 -0.32 14.50
CA LEU A 165 -11.08 0.73 13.49
C LEU A 165 -12.16 0.70 12.40
#